data_2cca4fac8caa2825311824d8100f5706
#
_entry.id   2cca4fac8caa2825311824d8100f5706
#
_cell.length_a   1.000
_cell.length_b   1.000
_cell.length_c   1.000
_cell.angle_alpha   90.00
_cell.angle_beta   90.00
_cell.angle_gamma   90.00
#
_symmetry.space_group_name_H-M   'P 1'
#
loop_
_entity.id
_entity.type
_entity.pdbx_description
1 polymer ?
#
loop_
_entity_poly.entity_id
_entity_poly.type
_entity_poly.pdbx_seq_one_letter_code
_entity_poly.pdbx_strand_id
1 'polypeptide(L)'
;MIYKHFLATRFNVRIGGWDRTKNGEMLLDESWMDNRFALFENYCFPSVVNQSNKDFTWCIYFDLHTIELYKQRIKKLTEPYPNIRIFFIDSIGELKPHLIEFIKSSENEDCDYVITSRLDTDDLLHSDYIKVVQQLFKPKHNCIIDLRCGYQICIERGECQIRNYINTFNPFISFVEKKEFVETVFNQMHKEWLRAENVIVDSKNKLWIELVHTKNKINTVNSNLEYALKFNERDFGIQGKFAINKNINYYLFFLRIKTKNLLFFSKQKLKHTLRFAFPK
;
A
#
# COMPACT_ATOMS: atom_id res chain seq x y z
N MET A 1 26.04 10.79 -3.73
CA MET A 1 24.67 11.30 -3.54
C MET A 1 23.95 10.33 -2.64
N ILE A 2 23.55 10.78 -1.48
CA ILE A 2 23.01 9.96 -0.39
C ILE A 2 21.52 10.21 -0.30
N TYR A 3 20.73 9.15 -0.16
CA TYR A 3 19.30 9.24 0.11
C TYR A 3 18.91 8.40 1.32
N LYS A 4 17.80 8.77 1.98
CA LYS A 4 17.13 7.95 3.01
C LYS A 4 15.73 7.59 2.55
N HIS A 5 15.25 6.40 2.94
CA HIS A 5 13.92 5.92 2.58
C HIS A 5 13.04 5.80 3.84
N PHE A 6 11.89 6.45 3.82
CA PHE A 6 10.90 6.46 4.89
C PHE A 6 9.61 5.79 4.40
N LEU A 7 9.22 4.71 5.04
CA LEU A 7 7.90 4.10 4.87
C LEU A 7 7.00 4.62 5.99
N ALA A 8 5.84 5.15 5.67
CA ALA A 8 4.94 5.69 6.68
C ALA A 8 3.57 4.98 6.67
N THR A 9 3.12 4.59 7.85
CA THR A 9 1.85 3.89 8.08
C THR A 9 1.02 4.68 9.09
N ARG A 10 -0.21 4.99 8.70
CA ARG A 10 -1.22 5.54 9.60
C ARG A 10 -1.99 4.39 10.23
N PHE A 11 -1.89 4.20 11.55
CA PHE A 11 -2.57 3.11 12.24
C PHE A 11 -4.02 3.45 12.59
N ASN A 12 -4.22 4.31 13.59
CA ASN A 12 -5.54 4.73 14.08
C ASN A 12 -5.68 6.25 14.25
N VAL A 13 -4.87 7.02 13.54
CA VAL A 13 -4.94 8.49 13.61
C VAL A 13 -6.32 8.98 13.16
N ARG A 14 -6.91 9.87 13.93
CA ARG A 14 -8.25 10.41 13.66
C ARG A 14 -8.30 11.23 12.38
N ILE A 15 -9.36 11.00 11.62
CA ILE A 15 -9.73 11.80 10.44
C ILE A 15 -11.09 12.40 10.69
N GLY A 16 -11.21 13.72 10.60
CA GLY A 16 -12.49 14.41 10.76
C GLY A 16 -13.56 13.85 9.82
N GLY A 17 -14.73 13.57 10.34
CA GLY A 17 -15.85 12.99 9.58
C GLY A 17 -15.73 11.49 9.28
N TRP A 18 -14.72 10.79 9.84
CA TRP A 18 -14.53 9.35 9.67
C TRP A 18 -14.81 8.60 10.97
N ASP A 19 -16.06 8.61 11.41
CA ASP A 19 -16.45 8.01 12.70
C ASP A 19 -16.99 6.57 12.56
N ARG A 20 -17.35 6.15 11.33
CA ARG A 20 -17.95 4.83 11.07
C ARG A 20 -17.36 4.13 9.83
N THR A 21 -17.40 2.78 9.86
CA THR A 21 -17.11 1.93 8.69
C THR A 21 -18.22 2.05 7.64
N LYS A 22 -18.04 1.48 6.46
CA LYS A 22 -19.08 1.36 5.42
C LYS A 22 -20.34 0.60 5.90
N ASN A 23 -20.20 -0.23 6.93
CA ASN A 23 -21.28 -1.03 7.53
C ASN A 23 -21.90 -0.34 8.75
N GLY A 24 -21.51 0.91 9.07
CA GLY A 24 -22.04 1.70 10.19
C GLY A 24 -21.42 1.40 11.56
N GLU A 25 -20.43 0.51 11.66
CA GLU A 25 -19.71 0.22 12.91
C GLU A 25 -18.87 1.42 13.34
N MET A 26 -18.73 1.65 14.64
CA MET A 26 -17.85 2.69 15.17
C MET A 26 -16.39 2.40 14.81
N LEU A 27 -15.68 3.44 14.36
CA LEU A 27 -14.23 3.39 14.19
C LEU A 27 -13.54 3.74 15.51
N LEU A 28 -12.35 3.18 15.72
CA LEU A 28 -11.48 3.46 16.87
C LEU A 28 -12.00 2.94 18.22
N ASP A 29 -13.11 2.18 18.27
CA ASP A 29 -13.48 1.43 19.47
C ASP A 29 -12.56 0.19 19.68
N GLU A 30 -12.69 -0.46 20.83
CA GLU A 30 -11.84 -1.63 21.17
C GLU A 30 -11.97 -2.76 20.15
N SER A 31 -13.19 -3.07 19.69
CA SER A 31 -13.42 -4.13 18.69
C SER A 31 -12.75 -3.81 17.36
N TRP A 32 -12.81 -2.55 16.94
CA TRP A 32 -12.13 -2.08 15.74
C TRP A 32 -10.61 -2.15 15.92
N MET A 33 -10.08 -1.70 17.06
CA MET A 33 -8.64 -1.73 17.37
C MET A 33 -8.11 -3.15 17.40
N ASP A 34 -8.80 -4.09 18.06
CA ASP A 34 -8.39 -5.50 18.08
C ASP A 34 -8.36 -6.13 16.69
N ASN A 35 -9.38 -5.85 15.89
CA ASN A 35 -9.41 -6.30 14.51
C ASN A 35 -8.28 -5.68 13.67
N ARG A 36 -8.01 -4.38 13.86
CA ARG A 36 -6.93 -3.67 13.17
C ARG A 36 -5.56 -4.24 13.54
N PHE A 37 -5.32 -4.50 14.83
CA PHE A 37 -4.11 -5.16 15.28
C PHE A 37 -4.00 -6.59 14.73
N ALA A 38 -5.09 -7.36 14.70
CA ALA A 38 -5.09 -8.70 14.13
C ALA A 38 -4.70 -8.70 12.64
N LEU A 39 -5.21 -7.75 11.84
CA LEU A 39 -4.83 -7.59 10.44
C LEU A 39 -3.36 -7.15 10.32
N PHE A 40 -2.96 -6.17 11.10
CA PHE A 40 -1.60 -5.64 11.10
C PHE A 40 -0.57 -6.72 11.46
N GLU A 41 -0.75 -7.43 12.56
CA GLU A 41 0.17 -8.47 13.05
C GLU A 41 0.24 -9.70 12.15
N ASN A 42 -0.88 -10.06 11.49
CA ASN A 42 -0.91 -11.24 10.64
C ASN A 42 -0.49 -10.98 9.19
N TYR A 43 -0.61 -9.75 8.70
CA TYR A 43 -0.40 -9.44 7.28
C TYR A 43 0.60 -8.30 7.05
N CYS A 44 0.27 -7.08 7.48
CA CYS A 44 1.08 -5.90 7.20
C CYS A 44 2.48 -5.99 7.85
N PHE A 45 2.53 -6.18 9.16
CA PHE A 45 3.77 -6.20 9.93
C PHE A 45 4.79 -7.24 9.42
N PRO A 46 4.42 -8.52 9.23
CA PRO A 46 5.34 -9.51 8.68
C PRO A 46 5.87 -9.12 7.30
N SER A 47 5.03 -8.53 6.44
CA SER A 47 5.43 -8.14 5.09
C SER A 47 6.49 -7.04 5.07
N VAL A 48 6.51 -6.18 6.09
CA VAL A 48 7.50 -5.10 6.22
C VAL A 48 8.75 -5.55 6.94
N VAL A 49 8.62 -6.28 8.05
CA VAL A 49 9.81 -6.74 8.79
C VAL A 49 10.61 -7.81 8.04
N ASN A 50 10.00 -8.48 7.06
CA ASN A 50 10.67 -9.44 6.17
C ASN A 50 11.18 -8.83 4.86
N GLN A 51 11.24 -7.49 4.71
CA GLN A 51 11.86 -6.87 3.54
C GLN A 51 13.31 -7.36 3.35
N SER A 52 13.70 -7.67 2.11
CA SER A 52 15.06 -8.13 1.78
C SER A 52 16.12 -7.04 2.00
N ASN A 53 15.74 -5.78 1.86
CA ASN A 53 16.57 -4.64 2.20
C ASN A 53 16.01 -3.94 3.45
N LYS A 54 16.86 -3.77 4.48
CA LYS A 54 16.52 -3.13 5.77
C LYS A 54 16.92 -1.66 5.86
N ASP A 55 17.53 -1.12 4.81
CA ASP A 55 17.97 0.28 4.79
C ASP A 55 16.79 1.22 4.50
N PHE A 56 15.88 1.30 5.46
CA PHE A 56 14.75 2.22 5.49
C PHE A 56 14.28 2.44 6.93
N THR A 57 13.59 3.54 7.16
CA THR A 57 12.91 3.82 8.44
C THR A 57 11.40 3.63 8.26
N TRP A 58 10.78 2.81 9.10
CA TRP A 58 9.34 2.64 9.13
C TRP A 58 8.70 3.50 10.23
N CYS A 59 7.99 4.54 9.83
CA CYS A 59 7.27 5.46 10.72
C CYS A 59 5.82 5.02 10.87
N ILE A 60 5.39 4.63 12.07
CA ILE A 60 4.02 4.19 12.35
C ILE A 60 3.35 5.23 13.24
N TYR A 61 2.24 5.79 12.76
CA TYR A 61 1.52 6.87 13.42
C TYR A 61 0.26 6.39 14.10
N PHE A 62 0.15 6.68 15.39
CA PHE A 62 -1.01 6.41 16.23
C PHE A 62 -1.67 7.69 16.69
N ASP A 63 -2.96 7.59 17.06
CA ASP A 63 -3.67 8.66 17.77
C ASP A 63 -3.04 8.87 19.15
N LEU A 64 -2.88 10.13 19.55
CA LEU A 64 -2.32 10.50 20.86
C LEU A 64 -3.11 9.88 22.02
N HIS A 65 -4.43 9.76 21.87
CA HIS A 65 -5.35 9.20 22.86
C HIS A 65 -5.48 7.66 22.79
N THR A 66 -4.63 6.99 22.02
CA THR A 66 -4.55 5.51 22.04
C THR A 66 -4.35 5.02 23.46
N ILE A 67 -5.21 4.11 23.94
CA ILE A 67 -5.13 3.59 25.31
C ILE A 67 -3.82 2.81 25.54
N GLU A 68 -3.38 2.78 26.79
CA GLU A 68 -2.06 2.25 27.16
C GLU A 68 -1.87 0.78 26.75
N LEU A 69 -2.93 -0.03 26.79
CA LEU A 69 -2.92 -1.42 26.33
C LEU A 69 -2.35 -1.56 24.91
N TYR A 70 -2.83 -0.74 23.97
CA TYR A 70 -2.38 -0.79 22.57
C TYR A 70 -1.02 -0.12 22.37
N LYS A 71 -0.69 0.91 23.18
CA LYS A 71 0.66 1.50 23.19
C LYS A 71 1.72 0.47 23.60
N GLN A 72 1.44 -0.32 24.63
CA GLN A 72 2.34 -1.40 25.08
C GLN A 72 2.41 -2.53 24.05
N ARG A 73 1.28 -2.91 23.44
CA ARG A 73 1.22 -3.95 22.41
C ARG A 73 2.12 -3.62 21.21
N ILE A 74 2.01 -2.40 20.67
CA ILE A 74 2.83 -2.00 19.54
C ILE A 74 4.30 -1.85 19.91
N LYS A 75 4.61 -1.30 21.09
CA LYS A 75 5.98 -1.17 21.58
C LYS A 75 6.65 -2.55 21.69
N LYS A 76 5.99 -3.52 22.31
CA LYS A 76 6.51 -4.90 22.42
C LYS A 76 6.71 -5.55 21.05
N LEU A 77 5.79 -5.33 20.11
CA LEU A 77 5.87 -5.90 18.76
C LEU A 77 7.07 -5.34 17.98
N THR A 78 7.38 -4.06 18.17
CA THR A 78 8.40 -3.36 17.38
C THR A 78 9.77 -3.29 18.04
N GLU A 79 9.88 -3.64 19.32
CA GLU A 79 11.13 -3.60 20.09
C GLU A 79 12.33 -4.29 19.40
N PRO A 80 12.18 -5.46 18.72
CA PRO A 80 13.28 -6.11 18.03
C PRO A 80 13.77 -5.40 16.77
N TYR A 81 13.10 -4.35 16.31
CA TYR A 81 13.33 -3.75 15.00
C TYR A 81 13.79 -2.29 15.11
N PRO A 82 15.12 -2.01 15.11
CA PRO A 82 15.67 -0.68 15.37
C PRO A 82 15.35 0.34 14.28
N ASN A 83 14.92 -0.10 13.10
CA ASN A 83 14.51 0.78 12.02
C ASN A 83 13.02 1.19 12.06
N ILE A 84 12.27 0.80 13.12
CA ILE A 84 10.89 1.22 13.33
C ILE A 84 10.83 2.40 14.30
N ARG A 85 10.01 3.39 13.96
CA ARG A 85 9.71 4.56 14.80
C ARG A 85 8.20 4.66 15.00
N ILE A 86 7.78 4.79 16.26
CA ILE A 86 6.36 4.94 16.62
C ILE A 86 6.14 6.36 17.08
N PHE A 87 5.14 6.99 16.51
CA PHE A 87 4.73 8.35 16.80
C PHE A 87 3.26 8.42 17.21
N PHE A 88 2.97 9.33 18.15
CA PHE A 88 1.63 9.61 18.61
C PHE A 88 1.30 11.06 18.28
N ILE A 89 0.25 11.28 17.48
CA ILE A 89 -0.17 12.61 16.99
C ILE A 89 -1.66 12.81 17.25
N ASP A 90 -2.10 14.05 17.39
CA ASP A 90 -3.47 14.36 17.74
C ASP A 90 -4.45 14.19 16.56
N SER A 91 -4.00 14.48 15.36
CA SER A 91 -4.87 14.43 14.17
C SER A 91 -4.10 14.08 12.88
N ILE A 92 -4.86 13.71 11.84
CA ILE A 92 -4.30 13.47 10.51
C ILE A 92 -3.59 14.70 9.92
N GLY A 93 -3.99 15.91 10.31
CA GLY A 93 -3.36 17.15 9.88
C GLY A 93 -1.92 17.29 10.35
N GLU A 94 -1.55 16.63 11.45
CA GLU A 94 -0.19 16.65 12.00
C GLU A 94 0.74 15.63 11.36
N LEU A 95 0.21 14.59 10.68
CA LEU A 95 1.03 13.51 10.13
C LEU A 95 2.11 14.04 9.17
N LYS A 96 1.71 14.82 8.18
CA LYS A 96 2.65 15.36 7.18
C LYS A 96 3.66 16.32 7.82
N PRO A 97 3.29 17.35 8.60
CA PRO A 97 4.25 18.23 9.28
C PRO A 97 5.24 17.47 10.16
N HIS A 98 4.74 16.54 10.99
CA HIS A 98 5.58 15.73 11.87
C HIS A 98 6.57 14.85 11.09
N LEU A 99 6.12 14.20 10.01
CA LEU A 99 7.02 13.39 9.17
C LEU A 99 8.12 14.28 8.53
N ILE A 100 7.78 15.48 8.07
CA ILE A 100 8.74 16.44 7.53
C ILE A 100 9.76 16.85 8.61
N GLU A 101 9.29 17.16 9.81
CA GLU A 101 10.15 17.51 10.94
C GLU A 101 11.12 16.37 11.29
N PHE A 102 10.60 15.14 11.40
CA PHE A 102 11.41 13.94 11.63
C PHE A 102 12.46 13.72 10.53
N ILE A 103 12.07 13.85 9.25
CA ILE A 103 13.02 13.74 8.12
C ILE A 103 14.11 14.80 8.18
N LYS A 104 13.80 16.00 8.65
CA LYS A 104 14.75 17.13 8.78
C LYS A 104 15.54 17.11 10.07
N SER A 105 15.22 16.23 11.01
CA SER A 105 15.93 16.14 12.29
C SER A 105 17.40 15.71 12.15
N SER A 106 18.19 15.91 13.21
CA SER A 106 19.61 15.55 13.25
C SER A 106 19.89 14.07 13.00
N GLU A 107 18.97 13.17 13.37
CA GLU A 107 19.08 11.73 13.07
C GLU A 107 19.20 11.44 11.56
N ASN A 108 18.81 12.38 10.71
CA ASN A 108 18.69 12.20 9.27
C ASN A 108 19.52 13.25 8.48
N GLU A 109 20.53 13.91 9.09
CA GLU A 109 21.26 15.01 8.45
C GLU A 109 22.00 14.61 7.17
N ASP A 110 22.54 13.39 7.11
CA ASP A 110 23.45 12.94 6.05
C ASP A 110 22.74 12.44 4.79
N CYS A 111 21.79 13.20 4.21
CA CYS A 111 21.23 12.84 2.91
C CYS A 111 20.82 14.07 2.08
N ASP A 112 21.00 13.95 0.76
CA ASP A 112 20.63 14.96 -0.23
C ASP A 112 19.16 14.78 -0.67
N TYR A 113 18.70 13.52 -0.71
CA TYR A 113 17.39 13.13 -1.18
C TYR A 113 16.68 12.26 -0.15
N VAL A 114 15.36 12.28 -0.24
CA VAL A 114 14.48 11.39 0.51
C VAL A 114 13.54 10.66 -0.42
N ILE A 115 13.25 9.42 -0.08
CA ILE A 115 12.16 8.64 -0.65
C ILE A 115 11.11 8.50 0.43
N THR A 116 9.89 8.89 0.17
CA THR A 116 8.76 8.62 1.07
C THR A 116 7.78 7.68 0.42
N SER A 117 7.41 6.61 1.12
CA SER A 117 6.39 5.62 0.71
C SER A 117 5.31 5.53 1.77
N ARG A 118 4.11 5.11 1.38
CA ARG A 118 3.01 4.89 2.32
C ARG A 118 2.53 3.46 2.27
N LEU A 119 1.99 2.98 3.40
CA LEU A 119 1.38 1.67 3.54
C LEU A 119 0.22 1.74 4.52
N ASP A 120 -0.93 1.24 4.15
CA ASP A 120 -2.06 1.10 5.07
C ASP A 120 -1.90 -0.17 5.93
N THR A 121 -2.51 -0.20 7.12
CA THR A 121 -2.26 -1.21 8.16
C THR A 121 -2.79 -2.60 7.84
N ASP A 122 -3.59 -2.75 6.82
CA ASP A 122 -4.20 -3.98 6.35
C ASP A 122 -3.60 -4.49 5.03
N ASP A 123 -2.73 -3.70 4.39
CA ASP A 123 -2.09 -4.03 3.13
C ASP A 123 -0.71 -4.66 3.32
N LEU A 124 -0.15 -5.29 2.27
CA LEU A 124 1.13 -5.99 2.35
C LEU A 124 2.08 -5.54 1.24
N LEU A 125 3.37 -5.60 1.55
CA LEU A 125 4.44 -5.37 0.59
C LEU A 125 5.18 -6.68 0.27
N HIS A 126 5.55 -6.86 -0.99
CA HIS A 126 6.48 -7.93 -1.41
C HIS A 126 7.83 -7.74 -0.70
N SER A 127 8.51 -8.82 -0.37
CA SER A 127 9.81 -8.79 0.32
C SER A 127 10.89 -7.95 -0.39
N ASP A 128 10.79 -7.76 -1.68
CA ASP A 128 11.69 -6.89 -2.47
C ASP A 128 11.13 -5.48 -2.74
N TYR A 129 10.02 -5.07 -2.11
CA TYR A 129 9.41 -3.75 -2.39
C TYR A 129 10.41 -2.61 -2.15
N ILE A 130 10.99 -2.52 -0.96
CA ILE A 130 11.96 -1.48 -0.60
C ILE A 130 13.17 -1.50 -1.54
N LYS A 131 13.71 -2.69 -1.81
CA LYS A 131 14.83 -2.87 -2.74
C LYS A 131 14.52 -2.36 -4.14
N VAL A 132 13.35 -2.70 -4.69
CA VAL A 132 12.95 -2.26 -6.04
C VAL A 132 12.73 -0.75 -6.09
N VAL A 133 12.06 -0.16 -5.09
CA VAL A 133 11.90 1.30 -5.00
C VAL A 133 13.26 1.98 -5.00
N GLN A 134 14.22 1.49 -4.23
CA GLN A 134 15.57 2.05 -4.14
C GLN A 134 16.37 1.85 -5.44
N GLN A 135 16.21 0.73 -6.13
CA GLN A 135 16.82 0.49 -7.44
C GLN A 135 16.27 1.42 -8.54
N LEU A 136 15.02 1.83 -8.41
CA LEU A 136 14.38 2.78 -9.32
C LEU A 136 14.69 4.24 -8.96
N PHE A 137 15.33 4.50 -7.84
CA PHE A 137 15.70 5.85 -7.42
C PHE A 137 16.48 6.58 -8.51
N LYS A 138 16.08 7.81 -8.77
CA LYS A 138 16.83 8.78 -9.57
C LYS A 138 16.93 10.07 -8.75
N PRO A 139 18.07 10.76 -8.76
CA PRO A 139 18.27 12.01 -8.02
C PRO A 139 17.53 13.17 -8.70
N LYS A 140 16.21 13.09 -8.71
CA LYS A 140 15.31 14.05 -9.32
C LYS A 140 14.24 14.45 -8.32
N HIS A 141 14.18 15.75 -8.02
CA HIS A 141 13.13 16.30 -7.16
C HIS A 141 11.76 16.18 -7.83
N ASN A 142 10.71 15.98 -7.02
CA ASN A 142 9.33 15.78 -7.48
C ASN A 142 9.17 14.60 -8.45
N CYS A 143 9.75 13.45 -8.11
CA CYS A 143 9.67 12.26 -8.94
C CYS A 143 8.86 11.15 -8.25
N ILE A 144 7.81 10.69 -8.92
CA ILE A 144 6.99 9.56 -8.45
C ILE A 144 7.56 8.24 -8.97
N ILE A 145 7.64 7.24 -8.11
CA ILE A 145 7.85 5.84 -8.47
C ILE A 145 6.50 5.14 -8.38
N ASP A 146 5.93 4.76 -9.52
CA ASP A 146 4.61 4.13 -9.67
C ASP A 146 4.76 2.62 -9.93
N LEU A 147 4.60 1.83 -8.88
CA LEU A 147 4.65 0.36 -8.93
C LEU A 147 3.27 -0.17 -9.25
N ARG A 148 2.95 -0.35 -10.54
CA ARG A 148 1.58 -0.56 -11.03
C ARG A 148 0.99 -1.92 -10.75
N CYS A 149 1.82 -2.95 -10.57
CA CYS A 149 1.36 -4.32 -10.47
C CYS A 149 1.36 -4.83 -9.03
N GLY A 150 0.30 -5.51 -8.67
CA GLY A 150 0.13 -6.16 -7.38
C GLY A 150 -0.99 -7.19 -7.42
N TYR A 151 -1.55 -7.44 -6.27
CA TYR A 151 -2.70 -8.30 -6.10
C TYR A 151 -3.80 -7.58 -5.33
N GLN A 152 -5.05 -7.93 -5.61
CA GLN A 152 -6.17 -7.69 -4.71
C GLN A 152 -6.57 -9.04 -4.10
N ILE A 153 -6.55 -9.12 -2.78
CA ILE A 153 -6.95 -10.33 -2.04
C ILE A 153 -8.20 -10.01 -1.24
N CYS A 154 -9.25 -10.78 -1.49
CA CYS A 154 -10.48 -10.69 -0.71
C CYS A 154 -10.52 -11.85 0.29
N ILE A 155 -10.75 -11.52 1.57
CA ILE A 155 -10.99 -12.49 2.63
C ILE A 155 -12.45 -12.35 3.06
N GLU A 156 -13.29 -13.27 2.60
CA GLU A 156 -14.70 -13.34 2.99
C GLU A 156 -15.06 -14.77 3.39
N ARG A 157 -15.74 -14.93 4.54
CA ARG A 157 -16.31 -16.19 5.01
C ARG A 157 -15.34 -17.40 4.98
N GLY A 158 -14.04 -17.15 5.24
CA GLY A 158 -13.02 -18.21 5.25
C GLY A 158 -12.49 -18.61 3.87
N GLU A 159 -13.01 -18.05 2.80
CA GLU A 159 -12.48 -18.24 1.45
C GLU A 159 -11.60 -17.04 1.05
N CYS A 160 -10.51 -17.33 0.34
CA CYS A 160 -9.59 -16.32 -0.14
C CYS A 160 -9.58 -16.30 -1.67
N GLN A 161 -9.87 -15.13 -2.24
CA GLN A 161 -9.83 -14.90 -3.67
C GLN A 161 -8.66 -13.96 -4.00
N ILE A 162 -7.71 -14.44 -4.78
CA ILE A 162 -6.53 -13.67 -5.20
C ILE A 162 -6.69 -13.26 -6.66
N ARG A 163 -6.58 -11.96 -6.92
CA ARG A 163 -6.73 -11.38 -8.25
C ARG A 163 -5.47 -10.62 -8.65
N ASN A 164 -5.10 -10.71 -9.93
CA ASN A 164 -4.06 -9.83 -10.49
C ASN A 164 -4.61 -8.42 -10.57
N TYR A 165 -3.87 -7.45 -10.04
CA TYR A 165 -4.31 -6.06 -10.03
C TYR A 165 -3.25 -5.15 -10.64
N ILE A 166 -3.65 -4.43 -11.70
CA ILE A 166 -2.86 -3.34 -12.30
C ILE A 166 -3.60 -2.05 -12.00
N ASN A 167 -2.95 -1.17 -11.24
CA ASN A 167 -3.53 0.09 -10.80
C ASN A 167 -2.48 1.19 -10.89
N THR A 168 -2.72 2.20 -11.72
CA THR A 168 -1.84 3.36 -11.87
C THR A 168 -2.06 4.35 -10.74
N PHE A 169 -0.98 4.93 -10.23
CA PHE A 169 -1.03 5.85 -9.09
C PHE A 169 -1.88 5.27 -7.95
N ASN A 170 -1.54 4.05 -7.58
CA ASN A 170 -2.17 3.30 -6.49
C ASN A 170 -1.68 3.80 -5.11
N PRO A 171 -2.22 3.30 -3.98
CA PRO A 171 -1.77 3.70 -2.65
C PRO A 171 -0.31 3.37 -2.31
N PHE A 172 0.38 2.56 -3.11
CA PHE A 172 1.76 2.08 -2.86
C PHE A 172 2.82 2.85 -3.66
N ILE A 173 2.52 4.04 -4.17
CA ILE A 173 3.51 4.90 -4.82
C ILE A 173 4.56 5.36 -3.82
N SER A 174 5.76 5.67 -4.34
CA SER A 174 6.82 6.34 -3.59
C SER A 174 7.16 7.68 -4.22
N PHE A 175 7.56 8.64 -3.41
CA PHE A 175 7.87 10.00 -3.83
C PHE A 175 9.32 10.33 -3.50
N VAL A 176 10.07 10.79 -4.50
CA VAL A 176 11.48 11.17 -4.41
C VAL A 176 11.60 12.68 -4.43
N GLU A 177 12.26 13.24 -3.42
CA GLU A 177 12.44 14.68 -3.25
C GLU A 177 13.85 15.03 -2.79
N LYS A 178 14.29 16.24 -3.09
CA LYS A 178 15.41 16.84 -2.34
C LYS A 178 14.98 17.08 -0.90
N LYS A 179 15.83 16.74 0.07
CA LYS A 179 15.51 16.85 1.51
C LYS A 179 15.12 18.27 1.92
N GLU A 180 15.75 19.28 1.37
CA GLU A 180 15.48 20.70 1.68
C GLU A 180 14.03 21.12 1.36
N PHE A 181 13.42 20.52 0.31
CA PHE A 181 12.07 20.82 -0.18
C PHE A 181 11.06 19.69 0.07
N VAL A 182 11.30 18.85 1.05
CA VAL A 182 10.46 17.68 1.31
C VAL A 182 9.02 18.07 1.69
N GLU A 183 8.07 17.47 0.97
CA GLU A 183 6.63 17.59 1.18
C GLU A 183 5.99 16.23 1.50
N THR A 184 6.69 15.14 1.25
CA THR A 184 6.32 13.74 1.44
C THR A 184 5.22 13.23 0.51
N VAL A 185 5.08 11.91 0.44
CA VAL A 185 4.01 11.23 -0.33
C VAL A 185 2.58 11.58 0.15
N PHE A 186 2.45 12.23 1.31
CA PHE A 186 1.18 12.72 1.86
C PHE A 186 0.78 14.12 1.37
N ASN A 187 1.58 14.74 0.51
CA ASN A 187 1.25 16.06 -0.04
C ASN A 187 -0.02 16.04 -0.89
N GLN A 188 -0.30 14.92 -1.53
CA GLN A 188 -1.49 14.75 -2.37
C GLN A 188 -2.12 13.37 -2.15
N MET A 189 -3.39 13.24 -2.50
CA MET A 189 -4.04 11.93 -2.62
C MET A 189 -3.43 11.16 -3.80
N HIS A 190 -3.31 9.83 -3.67
CA HIS A 190 -2.58 9.02 -4.66
C HIS A 190 -3.08 9.19 -6.12
N LYS A 191 -4.35 9.46 -6.35
CA LYS A 191 -4.90 9.72 -7.70
C LYS A 191 -4.58 11.10 -8.26
N GLU A 192 -4.22 12.06 -7.42
CA GLU A 192 -3.88 13.42 -7.85
C GLU A 192 -2.49 13.46 -8.50
N TRP A 193 -1.63 12.49 -8.22
CA TRP A 193 -0.32 12.31 -8.84
C TRP A 193 -0.38 11.99 -10.34
N LEU A 194 -1.56 11.75 -10.92
CA LEU A 194 -1.74 11.63 -12.38
C LEU A 194 -1.17 12.82 -13.19
N ARG A 195 -1.00 13.98 -12.54
CA ARG A 195 -0.45 15.20 -13.15
C ARG A 195 1.04 15.39 -12.87
N ALA A 196 1.70 14.44 -12.23
CA ALA A 196 3.12 14.53 -11.95
C ALA A 196 3.94 14.52 -13.25
N GLU A 197 4.86 15.47 -13.38
CA GLU A 197 5.72 15.61 -14.56
C GLU A 197 6.78 14.50 -14.64
N ASN A 198 7.23 14.02 -13.50
CA ASN A 198 8.31 13.05 -13.41
C ASN A 198 7.78 11.75 -12.79
N VAL A 199 7.66 10.71 -13.61
CA VAL A 199 7.16 9.41 -13.18
C VAL A 199 8.07 8.30 -13.68
N ILE A 200 8.55 7.47 -12.77
CA ILE A 200 9.23 6.21 -13.04
C ILE A 200 8.22 5.09 -12.83
N VAL A 201 8.05 4.24 -13.82
CA VAL A 201 7.02 3.19 -13.81
C VAL A 201 7.64 1.81 -13.74
N ASP A 202 7.20 0.98 -12.80
CA ASP A 202 7.34 -0.48 -12.87
C ASP A 202 5.96 -1.11 -13.15
N SER A 203 5.89 -1.86 -14.26
CA SER A 203 4.67 -2.59 -14.68
C SER A 203 4.92 -4.10 -14.78
N LYS A 204 6.02 -4.61 -14.21
CA LYS A 204 6.42 -6.02 -14.33
C LYS A 204 6.30 -6.77 -13.01
N ASN A 205 6.78 -6.16 -11.93
CA ASN A 205 6.87 -6.80 -10.63
C ASN A 205 5.58 -6.59 -9.83
N LYS A 206 5.06 -7.65 -9.23
CA LYS A 206 3.88 -7.57 -8.35
C LYS A 206 4.35 -7.34 -6.93
N LEU A 207 4.36 -6.08 -6.51
CA LEU A 207 5.09 -5.66 -5.33
C LEU A 207 4.19 -5.32 -4.13
N TRP A 208 2.88 -5.45 -4.26
CA TRP A 208 1.96 -5.11 -3.19
C TRP A 208 0.67 -5.95 -3.24
N ILE A 209 -0.01 -5.99 -2.11
CA ILE A 209 -1.35 -6.58 -1.96
C ILE A 209 -2.27 -5.55 -1.33
N GLU A 210 -3.37 -5.26 -2.00
CA GLU A 210 -4.53 -4.60 -1.42
C GLU A 210 -5.43 -5.66 -0.79
N LEU A 211 -5.60 -5.61 0.54
CA LEU A 211 -6.43 -6.57 1.25
C LEU A 211 -7.86 -6.04 1.39
N VAL A 212 -8.82 -6.79 0.85
CA VAL A 212 -10.24 -6.48 0.98
C VAL A 212 -10.89 -7.39 2.01
N HIS A 213 -11.50 -6.79 3.02
CA HIS A 213 -12.20 -7.47 4.10
C HIS A 213 -13.48 -6.71 4.50
N THR A 214 -14.34 -7.32 5.31
CA THR A 214 -15.67 -6.78 5.65
C THR A 214 -15.62 -5.42 6.36
N LYS A 215 -14.56 -5.12 7.09
CA LYS A 215 -14.37 -3.87 7.86
C LYS A 215 -13.61 -2.77 7.11
N ASN A 216 -13.28 -2.94 5.82
CA ASN A 216 -12.74 -1.83 5.02
C ASN A 216 -13.75 -0.69 4.91
N LYS A 217 -13.28 0.56 4.93
CA LYS A 217 -14.13 1.72 4.71
C LYS A 217 -14.43 1.96 3.21
N ILE A 218 -13.43 1.79 2.36
CA ILE A 218 -13.49 2.17 0.94
C ILE A 218 -13.30 0.95 0.02
N ASN A 219 -12.32 0.08 0.32
CA ASN A 219 -11.93 -0.98 -0.58
C ASN A 219 -13.05 -1.99 -0.81
N THR A 220 -13.29 -2.29 -2.08
CA THR A 220 -14.29 -3.27 -2.53
C THR A 220 -13.68 -4.22 -3.54
N VAL A 221 -14.23 -5.44 -3.61
CA VAL A 221 -13.76 -6.44 -4.59
C VAL A 221 -14.02 -5.96 -6.01
N ASN A 222 -12.97 -5.88 -6.80
CA ASN A 222 -13.11 -5.63 -8.24
C ASN A 222 -13.34 -6.96 -8.98
N SER A 223 -14.60 -7.27 -9.25
CA SER A 223 -15.01 -8.51 -9.91
C SER A 223 -14.55 -8.66 -11.37
N ASN A 224 -14.02 -7.60 -11.98
CA ASN A 224 -13.48 -7.64 -13.35
C ASN A 224 -11.99 -8.04 -13.40
N LEU A 225 -11.33 -8.16 -12.26
CA LEU A 225 -9.94 -8.60 -12.21
C LEU A 225 -9.84 -10.11 -12.37
N GLU A 226 -8.84 -10.55 -13.13
CA GLU A 226 -8.56 -11.98 -13.34
C GLU A 226 -7.99 -12.61 -12.07
N TYR A 227 -8.37 -13.83 -11.77
CA TYR A 227 -7.76 -14.60 -10.69
C TYR A 227 -6.27 -14.85 -10.95
N ALA A 228 -5.47 -14.80 -9.90
CA ALA A 228 -4.05 -15.08 -9.97
C ALA A 228 -3.81 -16.60 -9.94
N LEU A 229 -3.34 -17.16 -11.05
CA LEU A 229 -3.00 -18.59 -11.12
C LEU A 229 -1.70 -18.88 -10.35
N LYS A 230 -0.78 -17.91 -10.31
CA LYS A 230 0.50 -18.00 -9.58
C LYS A 230 0.50 -16.94 -8.47
N PHE A 231 0.67 -17.40 -7.27
CA PHE A 231 0.81 -16.56 -6.08
C PHE A 231 1.58 -17.37 -5.03
N ASN A 232 2.52 -16.73 -4.37
CA ASN A 232 3.30 -17.31 -3.29
C ASN A 232 3.30 -16.37 -2.08
N GLU A 233 2.74 -16.82 -0.97
CA GLU A 233 2.64 -16.06 0.27
C GLU A 233 4.01 -15.67 0.85
N ARG A 234 5.02 -16.53 0.66
CA ARG A 234 6.37 -16.31 1.17
C ARG A 234 7.01 -15.06 0.60
N ASP A 235 6.65 -14.69 -0.64
CA ASP A 235 7.15 -13.47 -1.28
C ASP A 235 6.66 -12.20 -0.56
N PHE A 236 5.65 -12.33 0.31
CA PHE A 236 5.09 -11.27 1.16
C PHE A 236 5.40 -11.47 2.65
N GLY A 237 6.38 -12.29 2.98
CA GLY A 237 6.79 -12.53 4.37
C GLY A 237 5.76 -13.25 5.23
N ILE A 238 4.74 -13.85 4.63
CA ILE A 238 3.67 -14.60 5.31
C ILE A 238 3.63 -16.04 4.83
N GLN A 239 3.03 -16.92 5.61
CA GLN A 239 2.84 -18.32 5.23
C GLN A 239 1.59 -18.89 5.87
N GLY A 240 0.79 -19.63 5.09
CA GLY A 240 -0.40 -20.32 5.56
C GLY A 240 -1.53 -19.40 6.06
N LYS A 241 -1.53 -18.14 5.60
CA LYS A 241 -2.53 -17.12 6.00
C LYS A 241 -3.72 -17.08 5.05
N PHE A 242 -3.53 -17.51 3.79
CA PHE A 242 -4.57 -17.47 2.78
C PHE A 242 -4.99 -18.89 2.38
N ALA A 243 -6.18 -19.30 2.82
CA ALA A 243 -6.78 -20.57 2.37
C ALA A 243 -7.31 -20.42 0.94
N ILE A 244 -6.46 -20.70 -0.05
CA ILE A 244 -6.82 -20.59 -1.47
C ILE A 244 -7.38 -21.91 -1.94
N ASN A 245 -8.69 -21.96 -2.21
CA ASN A 245 -9.33 -23.12 -2.83
C ASN A 245 -9.32 -22.98 -4.35
N LYS A 246 -8.32 -23.53 -5.02
CA LYS A 246 -8.22 -23.58 -6.49
C LYS A 246 -8.99 -24.77 -7.07
N ASN A 247 -10.29 -24.84 -6.80
CA ASN A 247 -11.18 -25.83 -7.37
C ASN A 247 -11.54 -25.52 -8.85
N ILE A 248 -12.32 -26.39 -9.49
CA ILE A 248 -12.72 -26.21 -10.89
C ILE A 248 -13.42 -24.86 -11.13
N ASN A 249 -14.22 -24.37 -10.18
CA ASN A 249 -14.94 -23.10 -10.30
C ASN A 249 -13.97 -21.91 -10.33
N TYR A 250 -12.84 -21.98 -9.63
CA TYR A 250 -11.78 -20.96 -9.68
C TYR A 250 -11.22 -20.82 -11.11
N TYR A 251 -10.93 -21.96 -11.77
CA TYR A 251 -10.41 -21.96 -13.14
C TYR A 251 -11.47 -21.55 -14.17
N LEU A 252 -12.72 -21.99 -14.00
CA LEU A 252 -13.83 -21.58 -14.86
C LEU A 252 -14.07 -20.06 -14.76
N PHE A 253 -14.05 -19.51 -13.56
CA PHE A 253 -14.17 -18.08 -13.35
C PHE A 253 -13.00 -17.31 -13.99
N PHE A 254 -11.76 -17.79 -13.80
CA PHE A 254 -10.59 -17.23 -14.45
C PHE A 254 -10.75 -17.16 -15.96
N LEU A 255 -11.14 -18.27 -16.60
CA LEU A 255 -11.36 -18.33 -18.05
C LEU A 255 -12.46 -17.37 -18.50
N ARG A 256 -13.58 -17.33 -17.77
CA ARG A 256 -14.70 -16.41 -18.06
C ARG A 256 -14.26 -14.95 -18.05
N ILE A 257 -13.57 -14.51 -17.01
CA ILE A 257 -13.11 -13.11 -16.91
C ILE A 257 -12.05 -12.82 -17.97
N LYS A 258 -11.10 -13.71 -18.20
CA LYS A 258 -10.09 -13.56 -19.25
C LYS A 258 -10.70 -13.39 -20.63
N THR A 259 -11.68 -14.24 -20.97
CA THR A 259 -12.42 -14.14 -22.25
C THR A 259 -13.17 -12.82 -22.35
N LYS A 260 -13.88 -12.40 -21.29
CA LYS A 260 -14.57 -11.10 -21.24
C LYS A 260 -13.61 -9.94 -21.50
N ASN A 261 -12.44 -9.93 -20.85
CA ASN A 261 -11.43 -8.89 -21.01
C ASN A 261 -10.85 -8.89 -22.43
N LEU A 262 -10.54 -10.05 -23.00
CA LEU A 262 -10.07 -10.16 -24.39
C LEU A 262 -11.09 -9.60 -25.38
N LEU A 263 -12.37 -9.94 -25.23
CA LEU A 263 -13.46 -9.42 -26.09
C LEU A 263 -13.60 -7.90 -25.94
N PHE A 264 -13.49 -7.38 -24.71
CA PHE A 264 -13.54 -5.93 -24.45
C PHE A 264 -12.39 -5.20 -25.17
N PHE A 265 -11.15 -5.66 -25.01
CA PHE A 265 -9.99 -5.05 -25.66
C PHE A 265 -10.04 -5.16 -27.18
N SER A 266 -10.51 -6.29 -27.71
CA SER A 266 -10.71 -6.46 -29.16
C SER A 266 -11.72 -5.46 -29.73
N LYS A 267 -12.85 -5.25 -29.02
CA LYS A 267 -13.85 -4.24 -29.38
C LYS A 267 -13.29 -2.81 -29.32
N GLN A 268 -12.50 -2.50 -28.31
CA GLN A 268 -11.85 -1.18 -28.18
C GLN A 268 -10.86 -0.94 -29.32
N LYS A 269 -10.03 -1.93 -29.63
CA LYS A 269 -9.08 -1.87 -30.75
C LYS A 269 -9.81 -1.66 -32.08
N LEU A 270 -10.90 -2.41 -32.31
CA LEU A 270 -11.71 -2.28 -33.54
C LEU A 270 -12.34 -0.88 -33.63
N LYS A 271 -12.93 -0.36 -32.54
CA LYS A 271 -13.47 1.00 -32.51
C LYS A 271 -12.40 2.07 -32.81
N HIS A 272 -11.19 1.88 -32.27
CA HIS A 272 -10.09 2.78 -32.54
C HIS A 272 -9.68 2.75 -34.01
N THR A 273 -9.52 1.54 -34.59
CA THR A 273 -9.19 1.38 -36.02
C THR A 273 -10.25 1.99 -36.94
N LEU A 274 -11.56 1.75 -36.64
CA LEU A 274 -12.66 2.31 -37.43
C LEU A 274 -12.72 3.86 -37.37
N ARG A 275 -12.38 4.47 -36.24
CA ARG A 275 -12.31 5.94 -36.11
C ARG A 275 -11.20 6.56 -36.99
N PHE A 276 -10.10 5.85 -37.20
CA PHE A 276 -9.04 6.29 -38.10
C PHE A 276 -9.33 5.99 -39.57
N ALA A 277 -10.07 4.91 -39.88
CA ALA A 277 -10.43 4.55 -41.24
C ALA A 277 -11.59 5.40 -41.80
N PHE A 278 -12.46 5.93 -40.92
CA PHE A 278 -13.57 6.79 -41.30
C PHE A 278 -13.62 8.04 -40.39
N PRO A 279 -12.71 9.02 -40.62
CA PRO A 279 -12.81 10.29 -39.91
C PRO A 279 -14.11 11.00 -40.32
N LYS A 280 -14.85 11.51 -39.31
CA LYS A 280 -16.08 12.29 -39.54
C LYS A 280 -15.71 13.66 -40.07
#